data_77b68e77a1b4893c1d77f8bcc2567bfb
#
_entry.id   77b68e77a1b4893c1d77f8bcc2567bfb
#
_cell.length_a   1.000
_cell.length_b   1.000
_cell.length_c   1.000
_cell.angle_alpha   90.00
_cell.angle_beta   90.00
_cell.angle_gamma   90.00
#
_symmetry.space_group_name_H-M   'P 1'
#
loop_
_entity.id
_entity.type
_entity.pdbx_description
1 polymer ?
#
loop_
_entity_poly.entity_id
_entity_poly.type
_entity_poly.pdbx_seq_one_letter_code
_entity_poly.pdbx_strand_id
1 'polypeptide(L)'
;MREMAAGTMGWGGGWMRAADGETVGAEEKGWRGGALSKVPEVALGFWIIKIAATTLGETGGDALSMSLNLGYLVSTVILFALFVVLVAAQIKAKGFHPFLYWGTIVGTTLAGTTMADYADRSLGVGYPGGSAILFGLVIASLVVWKLVVGTVSVNNIVTARQEVFYWLTILFSNTLGTALGDWTSEGTGFGGGVFLFIGLLLVLAGLYFFTKMNRTLLFWIAFILTRPLGASMGDLLTKPHADGGFGLSRFVSSAVIAVFMVVCILLFPQRAGEHPGRAGDRG
;
A
#
# COMPACT_ATOMS: atom_id res chain seq x y z
N MET A 1 51.61 15.78 -59.83
CA MET A 1 52.68 14.76 -59.83
C MET A 1 52.37 13.77 -58.76
N ARG A 2 51.90 12.63 -59.23
CA ARG A 2 52.40 11.25 -58.96
C ARG A 2 52.22 10.82 -57.51
N GLU A 3 51.33 9.97 -57.31
CA GLU A 3 51.27 8.51 -57.64
C GLU A 3 51.65 7.63 -56.47
N MET A 4 50.75 6.70 -56.27
CA MET A 4 50.98 5.27 -56.00
C MET A 4 51.29 4.91 -54.54
N ALA A 5 50.87 3.86 -54.02
CA ALA A 5 49.97 2.73 -54.34
C ALA A 5 50.20 1.67 -53.26
N ALA A 6 49.23 0.79 -53.17
CA ALA A 6 49.33 -0.61 -52.73
C ALA A 6 49.71 -0.84 -51.25
N GLY A 7 48.94 -1.53 -50.46
CA GLY A 7 48.38 -2.87 -50.64
C GLY A 7 49.05 -3.81 -49.66
N THR A 8 48.30 -4.55 -48.96
CA THR A 8 48.37 -5.99 -48.73
C THR A 8 47.65 -6.33 -47.43
N MET A 9 46.61 -7.09 -47.54
CA MET A 9 46.50 -8.48 -47.09
C MET A 9 47.06 -8.68 -45.68
N GLY A 10 46.33 -9.09 -44.69
CA GLY A 10 45.24 -10.05 -44.59
C GLY A 10 45.47 -10.89 -43.37
N TRP A 11 44.45 -11.59 -42.98
CA TRP A 11 44.49 -12.75 -42.08
C TRP A 11 44.56 -12.48 -40.57
N GLY A 12 43.46 -12.74 -39.90
CA GLY A 12 43.44 -12.99 -38.48
C GLY A 12 42.24 -12.41 -37.74
N GLY A 13 41.04 -12.75 -38.12
CA GLY A 13 39.88 -12.23 -37.41
C GLY A 13 38.64 -13.13 -37.44
N GLY A 14 38.85 -14.44 -37.34
CA GLY A 14 37.73 -15.39 -37.44
C GLY A 14 37.30 -16.15 -36.18
N TRP A 15 37.99 -15.92 -35.07
CA TRP A 15 37.82 -16.79 -33.89
C TRP A 15 37.29 -16.07 -32.62
N MET A 16 37.09 -14.75 -32.65
CA MET A 16 36.58 -13.98 -31.48
C MET A 16 35.12 -13.59 -31.52
N ARG A 17 34.30 -14.04 -32.49
CA ARG A 17 32.87 -13.67 -32.57
C ARG A 17 31.89 -14.76 -32.16
N ALA A 18 32.36 -15.94 -31.77
CA ALA A 18 31.50 -17.03 -31.32
C ALA A 18 31.34 -17.13 -29.79
N ALA A 19 32.26 -16.49 -29.01
CA ALA A 19 32.21 -16.56 -27.56
C ALA A 19 31.37 -15.43 -26.92
N ASP A 20 31.26 -14.28 -27.59
CA ASP A 20 30.54 -13.13 -27.02
C ASP A 20 29.03 -13.19 -27.20
N GLY A 21 28.52 -13.98 -28.16
CA GLY A 21 27.10 -14.13 -28.42
C GLY A 21 26.36 -15.02 -27.42
N GLU A 22 27.03 -16.04 -26.85
CA GLU A 22 26.38 -16.94 -25.89
C GLU A 22 26.35 -16.39 -24.46
N THR A 23 27.39 -15.62 -24.08
CA THR A 23 27.43 -15.00 -22.75
C THR A 23 26.48 -13.84 -22.62
N VAL A 24 26.29 -12.99 -23.64
CA VAL A 24 25.32 -11.89 -23.67
C VAL A 24 23.88 -12.44 -23.67
N GLY A 25 23.62 -13.52 -24.41
CA GLY A 25 22.31 -14.16 -24.42
C GLY A 25 21.97 -14.91 -23.12
N ALA A 26 22.97 -15.42 -22.40
CA ALA A 26 22.78 -16.07 -21.10
C ALA A 26 22.56 -15.03 -19.97
N GLU A 27 23.28 -13.91 -19.99
CA GLU A 27 23.05 -12.80 -19.08
C GLU A 27 21.69 -12.13 -19.32
N GLU A 28 21.30 -11.86 -20.57
CA GLU A 28 19.96 -11.33 -20.88
C GLU A 28 18.83 -12.28 -20.47
N LYS A 29 18.98 -13.60 -20.61
CA LYS A 29 18.01 -14.58 -20.13
C LYS A 29 17.99 -14.68 -18.62
N GLY A 30 19.09 -14.51 -17.91
CA GLY A 30 19.17 -14.45 -16.45
C GLY A 30 18.47 -13.22 -15.87
N TRP A 31 18.52 -12.10 -16.54
CA TRP A 31 17.86 -10.85 -16.14
C TRP A 31 16.35 -10.83 -16.43
N ARG A 32 15.86 -11.57 -17.42
CA ARG A 32 14.42 -11.69 -17.71
C ARG A 32 13.64 -12.47 -16.67
N GLY A 33 14.30 -13.17 -15.75
CA GLY A 33 13.72 -13.95 -14.65
C GLY A 33 13.75 -13.24 -13.29
N GLY A 34 14.12 -11.95 -13.19
CA GLY A 34 14.10 -11.19 -11.95
C GLY A 34 12.67 -11.19 -11.36
N ALA A 35 12.53 -11.64 -10.12
CA ALA A 35 11.25 -11.69 -9.43
C ALA A 35 10.62 -10.29 -9.40
N LEU A 36 9.46 -10.13 -10.04
CA LEU A 36 8.69 -8.89 -9.98
C LEU A 36 8.17 -8.69 -8.55
N SER A 37 8.07 -7.44 -8.13
CA SER A 37 7.46 -7.10 -6.84
C SER A 37 6.05 -7.69 -6.74
N LYS A 38 5.68 -8.19 -5.56
CA LYS A 38 4.32 -8.66 -5.27
C LYS A 38 3.36 -7.52 -4.87
N VAL A 39 3.82 -6.28 -5.00
CA VAL A 39 3.05 -5.05 -4.76
C VAL A 39 2.74 -4.41 -6.10
N PRO A 40 1.53 -3.88 -6.33
CA PRO A 40 1.19 -3.21 -7.58
C PRO A 40 2.01 -1.94 -7.78
N GLU A 41 2.16 -1.55 -9.05
CA GLU A 41 2.72 -0.26 -9.43
C GLU A 41 1.90 0.88 -8.82
N VAL A 42 2.60 1.87 -8.25
CA VAL A 42 1.97 3.02 -7.59
C VAL A 42 1.59 4.06 -8.64
N ALA A 43 0.38 3.91 -9.19
CA ALA A 43 -0.24 4.82 -10.16
C ALA A 43 -1.51 5.46 -9.54
N LEU A 44 -2.20 6.32 -10.29
CA LEU A 44 -3.45 6.94 -9.81
C LEU A 44 -4.49 5.88 -9.40
N GLY A 45 -4.63 4.80 -10.18
CA GLY A 45 -5.54 3.69 -9.86
C GLY A 45 -5.25 3.04 -8.50
N PHE A 46 -3.97 2.93 -8.12
CA PHE A 46 -3.57 2.44 -6.81
C PHE A 46 -4.18 3.28 -5.68
N TRP A 47 -4.10 4.61 -5.78
CA TRP A 47 -4.61 5.51 -4.73
C TRP A 47 -6.14 5.49 -4.65
N ILE A 48 -6.83 5.42 -5.79
CA ILE A 48 -8.30 5.31 -5.83
C ILE A 48 -8.75 4.01 -5.13
N ILE A 49 -8.17 2.87 -5.49
CA ILE A 49 -8.49 1.59 -4.87
C ILE A 49 -8.09 1.58 -3.39
N LYS A 50 -6.95 2.21 -3.03
CA LYS A 50 -6.49 2.30 -1.64
C LYS A 50 -7.45 3.09 -0.76
N ILE A 51 -7.95 4.23 -1.23
CA ILE A 51 -8.95 5.03 -0.50
C ILE A 51 -10.25 4.23 -0.35
N ALA A 52 -10.73 3.59 -1.42
CA ALA A 52 -11.91 2.72 -1.34
C ALA A 52 -11.71 1.56 -0.35
N ALA A 53 -10.54 0.90 -0.36
CA ALA A 53 -10.21 -0.17 0.58
C ALA A 53 -10.18 0.30 2.03
N THR A 54 -9.69 1.52 2.30
CA THR A 54 -9.65 2.07 3.66
C THR A 54 -11.02 2.51 4.15
N THR A 55 -11.88 3.04 3.26
CA THR A 55 -13.28 3.35 3.56
C THR A 55 -14.10 2.07 3.81
N LEU A 56 -13.86 1.01 3.00
CA LEU A 56 -14.46 -0.31 3.21
C LEU A 56 -14.03 -0.92 4.54
N GLY A 57 -12.77 -0.74 4.93
CA GLY A 57 -12.26 -1.20 6.22
C GLY A 57 -13.00 -0.57 7.39
N GLU A 58 -13.30 0.72 7.30
CA GLU A 58 -14.08 1.42 8.33
C GLU A 58 -15.52 0.93 8.39
N THR A 59 -16.25 1.05 7.29
CA THR A 59 -17.66 0.65 7.25
C THR A 59 -17.87 -0.84 7.55
N GLY A 60 -16.97 -1.71 7.10
CA GLY A 60 -17.02 -3.16 7.32
C GLY A 60 -16.61 -3.59 8.72
N GLY A 61 -15.59 -2.94 9.31
CA GLY A 61 -15.19 -3.15 10.70
C GLY A 61 -16.33 -2.79 11.65
N ASP A 62 -16.95 -1.62 11.45
CA ASP A 62 -18.10 -1.14 12.18
C ASP A 62 -19.35 -2.02 11.97
N ALA A 63 -19.53 -2.57 10.76
CA ALA A 63 -20.61 -3.51 10.51
C ALA A 63 -20.51 -4.76 11.39
N LEU A 64 -19.31 -5.33 11.55
CA LEU A 64 -19.11 -6.48 12.43
C LEU A 64 -19.21 -6.11 13.91
N SER A 65 -18.50 -5.08 14.33
CA SER A 65 -18.39 -4.73 15.75
C SER A 65 -19.67 -4.14 16.31
N MET A 66 -20.31 -3.25 15.56
CA MET A 66 -21.47 -2.49 16.02
C MET A 66 -22.79 -3.03 15.48
N SER A 67 -22.92 -3.27 14.16
CA SER A 67 -24.22 -3.67 13.57
C SER A 67 -24.59 -5.12 13.85
N LEU A 68 -23.59 -6.03 13.88
CA LEU A 68 -23.78 -7.42 14.32
C LEU A 68 -23.65 -7.59 15.85
N ASN A 69 -23.37 -6.51 16.59
CA ASN A 69 -23.18 -6.52 18.04
C ASN A 69 -22.14 -7.53 18.55
N LEU A 70 -21.11 -7.87 17.74
CA LEU A 70 -20.04 -8.76 18.19
C LEU A 70 -19.08 -8.07 19.18
N GLY A 71 -19.11 -6.74 19.24
CA GLY A 71 -18.18 -5.93 20.02
C GLY A 71 -16.77 -5.88 19.41
N TYR A 72 -15.96 -4.97 19.90
CA TYR A 72 -14.64 -4.70 19.30
C TYR A 72 -13.66 -5.86 19.46
N LEU A 73 -13.59 -6.52 20.64
CA LEU A 73 -12.65 -7.61 20.89
C LEU A 73 -12.91 -8.81 19.98
N VAL A 74 -14.15 -9.31 19.90
CA VAL A 74 -14.49 -10.48 19.11
C VAL A 74 -14.28 -10.19 17.62
N SER A 75 -14.70 -9.01 17.15
CA SER A 75 -14.48 -8.56 15.78
C SER A 75 -12.99 -8.45 15.46
N THR A 76 -12.17 -7.93 16.38
CA THR A 76 -10.71 -7.87 16.23
C THR A 76 -10.12 -9.27 16.06
N VAL A 77 -10.47 -10.22 16.91
CA VAL A 77 -9.95 -11.60 16.83
C VAL A 77 -10.29 -12.24 15.48
N ILE A 78 -11.54 -12.12 15.02
CA ILE A 78 -12.01 -12.69 13.75
C ILE A 78 -11.28 -12.03 12.57
N LEU A 79 -11.24 -10.70 12.52
CA LEU A 79 -10.67 -9.96 11.41
C LEU A 79 -9.13 -10.03 11.39
N PHE A 80 -8.49 -10.11 12.56
CA PHE A 80 -7.05 -10.34 12.64
C PHE A 80 -6.68 -11.76 12.18
N ALA A 81 -7.47 -12.77 12.53
CA ALA A 81 -7.26 -14.13 12.01
C ALA A 81 -7.41 -14.18 10.49
N LEU A 82 -8.44 -13.52 9.93
CA LEU A 82 -8.60 -13.36 8.47
C LEU A 82 -7.39 -12.67 7.84
N PHE A 83 -6.92 -11.56 8.42
CA PHE A 83 -5.71 -10.87 7.97
C PHE A 83 -4.50 -11.78 7.94
N VAL A 84 -4.23 -12.56 9.00
CA VAL A 84 -3.10 -13.49 9.07
C VAL A 84 -3.18 -14.55 7.97
N VAL A 85 -4.37 -15.08 7.70
CA VAL A 85 -4.59 -16.06 6.60
C VAL A 85 -4.29 -15.42 5.25
N LEU A 86 -4.78 -14.19 4.99
CA LEU A 86 -4.53 -13.47 3.74
C LEU A 86 -3.04 -13.15 3.55
N VAL A 87 -2.36 -12.69 4.60
CA VAL A 87 -0.90 -12.44 4.55
C VAL A 87 -0.13 -13.74 4.29
N ALA A 88 -0.50 -14.84 4.94
CA ALA A 88 0.13 -16.13 4.70
C ALA A 88 -0.07 -16.60 3.25
N ALA A 89 -1.26 -16.39 2.68
CA ALA A 89 -1.53 -16.66 1.27
C ALA A 89 -0.70 -15.75 0.35
N GLN A 90 -0.60 -14.46 0.67
CA GLN A 90 0.19 -13.48 -0.08
C GLN A 90 1.69 -13.84 -0.09
N ILE A 91 2.24 -14.24 1.07
CA ILE A 91 3.65 -14.66 1.18
C ILE A 91 3.91 -15.94 0.38
N LYS A 92 2.96 -16.91 0.40
CA LYS A 92 3.08 -18.16 -0.36
C LYS A 92 2.87 -17.99 -1.87
N ALA A 93 2.21 -16.93 -2.32
CA ALA A 93 1.99 -16.66 -3.74
C ALA A 93 3.33 -16.48 -4.46
N LYS A 94 3.47 -17.08 -5.66
CA LYS A 94 4.70 -17.02 -6.46
C LYS A 94 4.86 -15.73 -7.26
N GLY A 95 3.84 -14.89 -7.31
CA GLY A 95 3.83 -13.63 -8.07
C GLY A 95 2.72 -12.71 -7.62
N PHE A 96 2.64 -11.53 -8.24
CA PHE A 96 1.61 -10.55 -7.96
C PHE A 96 0.22 -11.05 -8.41
N HIS A 97 -0.73 -10.99 -7.48
CA HIS A 97 -2.13 -11.31 -7.70
C HIS A 97 -3.00 -10.13 -7.24
N PRO A 98 -3.65 -9.37 -8.15
CA PRO A 98 -4.38 -8.16 -7.80
C PRO A 98 -5.43 -8.37 -6.69
N PHE A 99 -6.31 -9.35 -6.86
CA PHE A 99 -7.37 -9.60 -5.87
C PHE A 99 -6.84 -10.07 -4.52
N LEU A 100 -5.76 -10.86 -4.51
CA LEU A 100 -5.14 -11.30 -3.25
C LEU A 100 -4.46 -10.12 -2.54
N TYR A 101 -3.74 -9.27 -3.29
CA TYR A 101 -3.12 -8.09 -2.72
C TYR A 101 -4.16 -7.13 -2.12
N TRP A 102 -5.18 -6.76 -2.91
CA TRP A 102 -6.21 -5.83 -2.44
C TRP A 102 -7.11 -6.45 -1.36
N GLY A 103 -7.37 -7.76 -1.42
CA GLY A 103 -8.03 -8.49 -0.34
C GLY A 103 -7.22 -8.44 0.96
N THR A 104 -5.89 -8.58 0.87
CA THR A 104 -5.00 -8.45 2.04
C THR A 104 -5.01 -7.01 2.57
N ILE A 105 -4.99 -5.99 1.71
CA ILE A 105 -5.16 -4.58 2.13
C ILE A 105 -6.48 -4.40 2.86
N VAL A 106 -7.60 -4.89 2.34
CA VAL A 106 -8.90 -4.83 3.02
C VAL A 106 -8.86 -5.57 4.37
N GLY A 107 -8.25 -6.75 4.42
CA GLY A 107 -8.05 -7.48 5.68
C GLY A 107 -7.28 -6.67 6.73
N THR A 108 -6.21 -5.95 6.31
CA THR A 108 -5.46 -5.07 7.24
C THR A 108 -6.28 -3.89 7.72
N THR A 109 -7.13 -3.31 6.86
CA THR A 109 -7.96 -2.16 7.23
C THR A 109 -9.08 -2.55 8.16
N LEU A 110 -9.77 -3.67 7.89
CA LEU A 110 -10.80 -4.24 8.76
C LEU A 110 -10.24 -4.56 10.16
N ALA A 111 -9.12 -5.28 10.22
CA ALA A 111 -8.46 -5.61 11.48
C ALA A 111 -7.98 -4.33 12.19
N GLY A 112 -7.39 -3.38 11.45
CA GLY A 112 -6.91 -2.11 11.98
C GLY A 112 -8.00 -1.25 12.61
N THR A 113 -9.20 -1.17 11.99
CA THR A 113 -10.35 -0.47 12.54
C THR A 113 -10.72 -1.03 13.91
N THR A 114 -11.04 -2.32 13.96
CA THR A 114 -11.50 -2.94 15.21
C THR A 114 -10.43 -2.99 16.30
N MET A 115 -9.13 -3.08 15.93
CA MET A 115 -8.00 -3.00 16.87
C MET A 115 -7.88 -1.60 17.49
N ALA A 116 -8.01 -0.54 16.69
CA ALA A 116 -7.97 0.83 17.17
C ALA A 116 -9.15 1.10 18.11
N ASP A 117 -10.37 0.76 17.69
CA ASP A 117 -11.58 0.89 18.50
C ASP A 117 -11.48 0.12 19.82
N TYR A 118 -10.94 -1.09 19.79
CA TYR A 118 -10.74 -1.89 20.99
C TYR A 118 -9.75 -1.21 21.96
N ALA A 119 -8.63 -0.71 21.45
CA ALA A 119 -7.63 -0.03 22.25
C ALA A 119 -8.15 1.30 22.81
N ASP A 120 -8.73 2.12 21.96
CA ASP A 120 -9.12 3.49 22.33
C ASP A 120 -10.41 3.54 23.15
N ARG A 121 -11.42 2.74 22.78
CA ARG A 121 -12.76 2.77 23.39
C ARG A 121 -12.96 1.70 24.47
N SER A 122 -12.45 0.47 24.30
CA SER A 122 -12.67 -0.61 25.26
C SER A 122 -11.58 -0.64 26.37
N LEU A 123 -10.30 -0.46 26.00
CA LEU A 123 -9.21 -0.39 26.97
C LEU A 123 -9.01 1.01 27.56
N GLY A 124 -9.65 2.02 26.99
CA GLY A 124 -9.63 3.39 27.52
C GLY A 124 -8.29 4.12 27.30
N VAL A 125 -7.48 3.69 26.32
CA VAL A 125 -6.22 4.37 25.97
C VAL A 125 -6.50 5.78 25.42
N GLY A 126 -7.64 5.95 24.75
CA GLY A 126 -8.07 7.18 24.10
C GLY A 126 -7.30 7.51 22.84
N TYR A 127 -7.93 8.26 21.93
CA TYR A 127 -7.37 8.54 20.61
C TYR A 127 -5.99 9.20 20.61
N PRO A 128 -5.67 10.19 21.48
CA PRO A 128 -4.30 10.76 21.51
C PRO A 128 -3.25 9.75 21.93
N GLY A 129 -3.55 8.93 22.96
CA GLY A 129 -2.63 7.92 23.47
C GLY A 129 -2.43 6.79 22.47
N GLY A 130 -3.53 6.25 21.91
CA GLY A 130 -3.51 5.23 20.86
C GLY A 130 -2.75 5.70 19.64
N SER A 131 -3.04 6.92 19.15
CA SER A 131 -2.31 7.52 18.02
C SER A 131 -0.81 7.66 18.27
N ALA A 132 -0.40 8.11 19.46
CA ALA A 132 1.03 8.26 19.79
C ALA A 132 1.76 6.90 19.83
N ILE A 133 1.17 5.89 20.45
CA ILE A 133 1.73 4.53 20.52
C ILE A 133 1.84 3.94 19.13
N LEU A 134 0.76 4.01 18.34
CA LEU A 134 0.70 3.44 16.98
C LEU A 134 1.66 4.16 16.03
N PHE A 135 1.79 5.49 16.14
CA PHE A 135 2.80 6.24 15.39
C PHE A 135 4.22 5.76 15.72
N GLY A 136 4.52 5.57 17.01
CA GLY A 136 5.79 5.00 17.45
C GLY A 136 6.05 3.60 16.85
N LEU A 137 5.02 2.74 16.80
CA LEU A 137 5.11 1.40 16.19
C LEU A 137 5.33 1.46 14.68
N VAL A 138 4.68 2.38 13.95
CA VAL A 138 4.92 2.59 12.51
C VAL A 138 6.38 3.01 12.28
N ILE A 139 6.88 4.00 13.01
CA ILE A 139 8.27 4.45 12.89
C ILE A 139 9.24 3.32 13.25
N ALA A 140 9.01 2.63 14.36
CA ALA A 140 9.84 1.50 14.78
C ALA A 140 9.87 0.39 13.70
N SER A 141 8.72 0.04 13.13
CA SER A 141 8.64 -0.98 12.07
C SER A 141 9.43 -0.57 10.82
N LEU A 142 9.32 0.69 10.38
CA LEU A 142 10.08 1.23 9.25
C LEU A 142 11.59 1.28 9.52
N VAL A 143 12.00 1.69 10.73
CA VAL A 143 13.41 1.74 11.12
C VAL A 143 14.00 0.33 11.17
N VAL A 144 13.34 -0.61 11.86
CA VAL A 144 13.80 -2.00 11.94
C VAL A 144 13.84 -2.63 10.54
N TRP A 145 12.82 -2.40 9.71
CA TRP A 145 12.83 -2.86 8.33
C TRP A 145 14.04 -2.33 7.56
N LYS A 146 14.31 -1.02 7.64
CA LYS A 146 15.48 -0.42 7.00
C LYS A 146 16.80 -1.00 7.50
N LEU A 147 16.93 -1.23 8.81
CA LEU A 147 18.14 -1.81 9.39
C LEU A 147 18.37 -3.27 8.99
N VAL A 148 17.29 -4.07 8.89
CA VAL A 148 17.37 -5.50 8.58
C VAL A 148 17.49 -5.79 7.09
N VAL A 149 16.87 -4.96 6.23
CA VAL A 149 16.75 -5.19 4.78
C VAL A 149 17.54 -4.17 3.96
N GLY A 150 17.92 -3.04 4.54
CA GLY A 150 18.65 -1.95 3.88
C GLY A 150 17.76 -0.95 3.14
N THR A 151 16.52 -1.30 2.81
CA THR A 151 15.57 -0.42 2.10
C THR A 151 14.14 -0.62 2.59
N VAL A 152 13.35 0.44 2.56
CA VAL A 152 11.89 0.44 2.80
C VAL A 152 11.11 0.76 1.53
N SER A 153 11.71 0.56 0.36
CA SER A 153 11.07 0.79 -0.94
C SER A 153 10.06 -0.30 -1.23
N VAL A 154 8.83 0.11 -1.56
CA VAL A 154 7.74 -0.80 -1.92
C VAL A 154 7.90 -1.43 -3.31
N ASN A 155 8.73 -0.85 -4.18
CA ASN A 155 8.99 -1.38 -5.51
C ASN A 155 9.88 -2.64 -5.50
N ASN A 156 10.37 -3.05 -4.35
CA ASN A 156 11.35 -4.13 -4.21
C ASN A 156 10.92 -5.22 -3.21
N ILE A 157 9.62 -5.47 -3.09
CA ILE A 157 9.06 -6.48 -2.20
C ILE A 157 9.02 -7.83 -2.94
N VAL A 158 10.10 -8.60 -2.82
CA VAL A 158 10.27 -9.89 -3.53
C VAL A 158 10.55 -11.06 -2.59
N THR A 159 10.97 -10.82 -1.35
CA THR A 159 11.30 -11.86 -0.38
C THR A 159 10.26 -11.94 0.73
N ALA A 160 10.04 -13.13 1.29
CA ALA A 160 9.13 -13.33 2.42
C ALA A 160 9.46 -12.41 3.62
N ARG A 161 10.76 -12.15 3.88
CA ARG A 161 11.19 -11.24 4.95
C ARG A 161 10.72 -9.80 4.70
N GLN A 162 10.86 -9.30 3.46
CA GLN A 162 10.37 -7.99 3.08
C GLN A 162 8.85 -7.90 3.19
N GLU A 163 8.14 -8.95 2.77
CA GLU A 163 6.68 -9.01 2.88
C GLU A 163 6.20 -8.96 4.34
N VAL A 164 6.85 -9.66 5.25
CA VAL A 164 6.48 -9.61 6.69
C VAL A 164 6.61 -8.18 7.23
N PHE A 165 7.72 -7.48 6.97
CA PHE A 165 7.88 -6.08 7.40
C PHE A 165 6.85 -5.16 6.72
N TYR A 166 6.60 -5.36 5.43
CA TYR A 166 5.62 -4.59 4.67
C TYR A 166 4.22 -4.71 5.27
N TRP A 167 3.73 -5.94 5.47
CA TRP A 167 2.39 -6.17 6.01
C TRP A 167 2.25 -5.75 7.47
N LEU A 168 3.29 -5.90 8.27
CA LEU A 168 3.31 -5.42 9.66
C LEU A 168 3.25 -3.89 9.72
N THR A 169 4.04 -3.21 8.89
CA THR A 169 4.02 -1.74 8.79
C THR A 169 2.65 -1.23 8.30
N ILE A 170 2.06 -1.92 7.32
CA ILE A 170 0.71 -1.59 6.84
C ILE A 170 -0.34 -1.78 7.93
N LEU A 171 -0.28 -2.87 8.71
CA LEU A 171 -1.20 -3.08 9.81
C LEU A 171 -1.14 -1.94 10.83
N PHE A 172 0.06 -1.61 11.33
CA PHE A 172 0.23 -0.49 12.26
C PHE A 172 -0.22 0.85 11.65
N SER A 173 0.10 1.09 10.38
CA SER A 173 -0.32 2.30 9.66
C SER A 173 -1.85 2.39 9.53
N ASN A 174 -2.51 1.27 9.22
CA ASN A 174 -3.96 1.25 9.09
C ASN A 174 -4.65 1.41 10.45
N THR A 175 -4.13 0.80 11.52
CA THR A 175 -4.63 0.97 12.89
C THR A 175 -4.44 2.42 13.36
N LEU A 176 -3.26 3.00 13.13
CA LEU A 176 -2.98 4.43 13.40
C LEU A 176 -3.96 5.36 12.68
N GLY A 177 -4.23 5.04 11.40
CA GLY A 177 -5.10 5.89 10.60
C GLY A 177 -6.56 5.92 11.08
N THR A 178 -7.07 4.84 11.70
CA THR A 178 -8.37 4.85 12.38
C THR A 178 -8.33 5.79 13.58
N ALA A 179 -7.39 5.59 14.51
CA ALA A 179 -7.24 6.43 15.69
C ALA A 179 -7.09 7.93 15.34
N LEU A 180 -6.32 8.26 14.29
CA LEU A 180 -6.16 9.63 13.80
C LEU A 180 -7.43 10.18 13.16
N GLY A 181 -8.16 9.36 12.40
CA GLY A 181 -9.44 9.72 11.77
C GLY A 181 -10.48 10.06 12.83
N ASP A 182 -10.64 9.20 13.83
CA ASP A 182 -11.55 9.38 14.95
C ASP A 182 -11.17 10.62 15.77
N TRP A 183 -9.91 10.75 16.15
CA TRP A 183 -9.42 11.92 16.90
C TRP A 183 -9.66 13.23 16.16
N THR A 184 -9.40 13.24 14.86
CA THR A 184 -9.65 14.43 14.04
C THR A 184 -11.15 14.75 13.99
N SER A 185 -11.98 13.71 13.84
CA SER A 185 -13.42 13.87 13.74
C SER A 185 -14.07 14.37 15.04
N GLU A 186 -13.49 14.07 16.22
CA GLU A 186 -13.93 14.68 17.49
C GLU A 186 -13.79 16.21 17.49
N GLY A 187 -12.73 16.75 16.89
CA GLY A 187 -12.46 18.19 16.87
C GLY A 187 -13.11 18.95 15.72
N THR A 188 -13.27 18.30 14.56
CA THR A 188 -13.66 18.97 13.31
C THR A 188 -14.98 18.44 12.72
N GLY A 189 -15.55 17.38 13.29
CA GLY A 189 -16.63 16.60 12.69
C GLY A 189 -16.12 15.73 11.52
N PHE A 190 -16.93 14.77 11.07
CA PHE A 190 -16.54 13.82 10.01
C PHE A 190 -16.22 14.52 8.70
N GLY A 191 -17.03 15.50 8.28
CA GLY A 191 -16.78 16.30 7.08
C GLY A 191 -15.48 17.09 7.16
N GLY A 192 -15.20 17.72 8.31
CA GLY A 192 -13.96 18.45 8.56
C GLY A 192 -12.73 17.55 8.47
N GLY A 193 -12.79 16.34 9.01
CA GLY A 193 -11.75 15.32 8.87
C GLY A 193 -11.49 14.96 7.41
N VAL A 194 -12.52 14.71 6.62
CA VAL A 194 -12.41 14.42 5.18
C VAL A 194 -11.69 15.55 4.45
N PHE A 195 -12.12 16.82 4.63
CA PHE A 195 -11.48 17.96 3.98
C PHE A 195 -10.03 18.17 4.41
N LEU A 196 -9.73 17.97 5.69
CA LEU A 196 -8.36 18.07 6.20
C LEU A 196 -7.43 17.06 5.51
N PHE A 197 -7.81 15.78 5.50
CA PHE A 197 -6.97 14.74 4.91
C PHE A 197 -6.87 14.83 3.39
N ILE A 198 -7.93 15.25 2.69
CA ILE A 198 -7.84 15.59 1.26
C ILE A 198 -6.84 16.74 1.05
N GLY A 199 -6.92 17.81 1.84
CA GLY A 199 -5.99 18.94 1.75
C GLY A 199 -4.53 18.50 1.95
N LEU A 200 -4.25 17.68 2.95
CA LEU A 200 -2.90 17.14 3.19
C LEU A 200 -2.40 16.27 2.04
N LEU A 201 -3.26 15.43 1.47
CA LEU A 201 -2.90 14.61 0.29
C LEU A 201 -2.65 15.47 -0.95
N LEU A 202 -3.40 16.57 -1.15
CA LEU A 202 -3.15 17.51 -2.24
C LEU A 202 -1.81 18.24 -2.05
N VAL A 203 -1.45 18.63 -0.83
CA VAL A 203 -0.13 19.19 -0.52
C VAL A 203 0.97 18.18 -0.85
N LEU A 204 0.81 16.90 -0.48
CA LEU A 204 1.77 15.85 -0.83
C LEU A 204 1.88 15.64 -2.34
N ALA A 205 0.76 15.68 -3.06
CA ALA A 205 0.78 15.64 -4.52
C ALA A 205 1.54 16.85 -5.10
N GLY A 206 1.33 18.05 -4.56
CA GLY A 206 2.12 19.22 -4.92
C GLY A 206 3.62 19.02 -4.66
N LEU A 207 3.99 18.53 -3.47
CA LEU A 207 5.39 18.20 -3.16
C LEU A 207 5.97 17.14 -4.10
N TYR A 208 5.16 16.16 -4.50
CA TYR A 208 5.57 15.14 -5.47
C TYR A 208 5.89 15.74 -6.84
N PHE A 209 5.06 16.63 -7.38
CA PHE A 209 5.26 17.19 -8.73
C PHE A 209 6.26 18.33 -8.78
N PHE A 210 6.31 19.17 -7.74
CA PHE A 210 7.08 20.43 -7.76
C PHE A 210 8.40 20.36 -6.98
N THR A 211 8.72 19.25 -6.28
CA THR A 211 9.96 19.14 -5.51
C THR A 211 10.75 17.86 -5.84
N LYS A 212 12.02 17.82 -5.42
CA LYS A 212 12.90 16.65 -5.52
C LYS A 212 12.93 15.84 -4.22
N MET A 213 11.90 15.91 -3.39
CA MET A 213 11.84 15.15 -2.15
C MET A 213 11.89 13.63 -2.41
N ASN A 214 12.37 12.89 -1.42
CA ASN A 214 12.47 11.43 -1.50
C ASN A 214 11.10 10.79 -1.76
N ARG A 215 10.95 10.10 -2.90
CA ARG A 215 9.70 9.50 -3.36
C ARG A 215 9.19 8.40 -2.42
N THR A 216 10.10 7.64 -1.81
CA THR A 216 9.74 6.62 -0.82
C THR A 216 9.13 7.25 0.44
N LEU A 217 9.69 8.36 0.92
CA LEU A 217 9.14 9.11 2.04
C LEU A 217 7.74 9.65 1.71
N LEU A 218 7.58 10.31 0.56
CA LEU A 218 6.27 10.83 0.11
C LEU A 218 5.23 9.71 -0.03
N PHE A 219 5.64 8.54 -0.55
CA PHE A 219 4.77 7.38 -0.61
C PHE A 219 4.26 6.95 0.77
N TRP A 220 5.17 6.78 1.75
CA TRP A 220 4.76 6.34 3.08
C TRP A 220 3.88 7.36 3.80
N ILE A 221 4.17 8.66 3.65
CA ILE A 221 3.31 9.71 4.22
C ILE A 221 1.92 9.67 3.57
N ALA A 222 1.84 9.60 2.23
CA ALA A 222 0.57 9.49 1.53
C ALA A 222 -0.18 8.20 1.91
N PHE A 223 0.53 7.07 2.01
CA PHE A 223 -0.04 5.79 2.39
C PHE A 223 -0.65 5.83 3.79
N ILE A 224 0.03 6.46 4.75
CA ILE A 224 -0.49 6.66 6.11
C ILE A 224 -1.72 7.57 6.08
N LEU A 225 -1.68 8.70 5.36
CA LEU A 225 -2.76 9.70 5.33
C LEU A 225 -4.02 9.24 4.57
N THR A 226 -3.93 8.31 3.64
CA THR A 226 -5.13 7.74 2.99
C THR A 226 -6.01 6.96 3.97
N ARG A 227 -5.45 6.48 5.08
CA ARG A 227 -6.22 5.68 6.03
C ARG A 227 -7.15 6.53 6.91
N PRO A 228 -6.70 7.62 7.58
CA PRO A 228 -7.62 8.49 8.30
C PRO A 228 -8.62 9.18 7.35
N LEU A 229 -8.26 9.46 6.09
CA LEU A 229 -9.24 9.89 5.09
C LEU A 229 -10.35 8.86 4.92
N GLY A 230 -9.98 7.58 4.72
CA GLY A 230 -10.96 6.51 4.57
C GLY A 230 -11.82 6.29 5.81
N ALA A 231 -11.23 6.42 7.01
CA ALA A 231 -11.97 6.37 8.27
C ALA A 231 -13.02 7.49 8.36
N SER A 232 -12.61 8.75 8.20
CA SER A 232 -13.51 9.90 8.21
C SER A 232 -14.59 9.81 7.11
N MET A 233 -14.26 9.27 5.91
CA MET A 233 -15.24 9.03 4.85
C MET A 233 -16.24 7.94 5.23
N GLY A 234 -15.78 6.83 5.81
CA GLY A 234 -16.64 5.74 6.27
C GLY A 234 -17.62 6.20 7.35
N ASP A 235 -17.12 6.97 8.31
CA ASP A 235 -17.90 7.58 9.37
C ASP A 235 -18.91 8.60 8.83
N LEU A 236 -18.48 9.49 7.94
CA LEU A 236 -19.38 10.45 7.29
C LEU A 236 -20.53 9.76 6.57
N LEU A 237 -20.30 8.61 5.96
CA LEU A 237 -21.34 7.83 5.29
C LEU A 237 -22.29 7.15 6.29
N THR A 238 -21.77 6.59 7.39
CA THR A 238 -22.53 5.61 8.19
C THR A 238 -22.96 6.08 9.58
N LYS A 239 -22.34 7.13 10.14
CA LYS A 239 -22.75 7.67 11.43
C LYS A 239 -24.08 8.43 11.32
N PRO A 240 -24.85 8.51 12.42
CA PRO A 240 -26.17 9.18 12.44
C PRO A 240 -26.08 10.64 12.00
N HIS A 241 -27.21 11.15 11.47
CA HIS A 241 -27.32 12.58 11.13
C HIS A 241 -27.11 13.50 12.33
N ALA A 242 -27.51 13.06 13.53
CA ALA A 242 -27.31 13.80 14.76
C ALA A 242 -25.81 14.04 15.07
N ASP A 243 -24.95 13.14 14.63
CA ASP A 243 -23.51 13.20 14.81
C ASP A 243 -22.79 13.79 13.57
N GLY A 244 -23.54 14.29 12.59
CA GLY A 244 -23.02 14.90 11.37
C GLY A 244 -22.73 13.93 10.23
N GLY A 245 -23.13 12.68 10.33
CA GLY A 245 -23.03 11.67 9.26
C GLY A 245 -24.26 11.63 8.35
N PHE A 246 -24.22 10.78 7.31
CA PHE A 246 -25.33 10.57 6.38
C PHE A 246 -26.29 9.46 6.80
N GLY A 247 -26.02 8.74 7.88
CA GLY A 247 -26.88 7.70 8.43
C GLY A 247 -27.12 6.50 7.52
N LEU A 248 -26.22 6.26 6.55
CA LEU A 248 -26.37 5.13 5.62
C LEU A 248 -26.09 3.80 6.33
N SER A 249 -26.73 2.73 5.86
CA SER A 249 -26.48 1.38 6.38
C SER A 249 -25.01 0.98 6.15
N ARG A 250 -24.31 0.53 7.20
CA ARG A 250 -22.92 0.03 7.13
C ARG A 250 -22.79 -1.13 6.16
N PHE A 251 -23.75 -2.05 6.12
CA PHE A 251 -23.74 -3.18 5.18
C PHE A 251 -23.89 -2.74 3.73
N VAL A 252 -24.84 -1.83 3.45
CA VAL A 252 -25.06 -1.33 2.09
C VAL A 252 -23.88 -0.51 1.64
N SER A 253 -23.36 0.39 2.47
CA SER A 253 -22.16 1.18 2.15
C SER A 253 -20.96 0.29 1.87
N SER A 254 -20.70 -0.73 2.71
CA SER A 254 -19.63 -1.68 2.50
C SER A 254 -19.79 -2.46 1.20
N ALA A 255 -21.00 -2.92 0.87
CA ALA A 255 -21.26 -3.64 -0.37
C ALA A 255 -21.03 -2.77 -1.60
N VAL A 256 -21.52 -1.52 -1.59
CA VAL A 256 -21.32 -0.57 -2.70
C VAL A 256 -19.84 -0.25 -2.89
N ILE A 257 -19.11 0.02 -1.80
CA ILE A 257 -17.67 0.31 -1.87
C ILE A 257 -16.88 -0.93 -2.35
N ALA A 258 -17.25 -2.14 -1.89
CA ALA A 258 -16.63 -3.38 -2.36
C ALA A 258 -16.83 -3.60 -3.85
N VAL A 259 -18.06 -3.39 -4.36
CA VAL A 259 -18.35 -3.46 -5.81
C VAL A 259 -17.54 -2.41 -6.57
N PHE A 260 -17.54 -1.15 -6.12
CA PHE A 260 -16.73 -0.09 -6.72
C PHE A 260 -15.24 -0.48 -6.77
N MET A 261 -14.71 -1.02 -5.69
CA MET A 261 -13.31 -1.46 -5.62
C MET A 261 -13.02 -2.60 -6.62
N VAL A 262 -13.92 -3.60 -6.72
CA VAL A 262 -13.79 -4.68 -7.71
C VAL A 262 -13.80 -4.13 -9.13
N VAL A 263 -14.73 -3.22 -9.44
CA VAL A 263 -14.78 -2.56 -10.75
C VAL A 263 -13.48 -1.80 -11.04
N CYS A 264 -12.95 -1.07 -10.08
CA CYS A 264 -11.67 -0.37 -10.24
C CYS A 264 -10.50 -1.36 -10.46
N ILE A 265 -10.45 -2.49 -9.74
CA ILE A 265 -9.42 -3.52 -9.94
C ILE A 265 -9.47 -4.09 -11.36
N LEU A 266 -10.66 -4.25 -11.92
CA LEU A 266 -10.85 -4.78 -13.28
C LEU A 266 -10.57 -3.74 -14.36
N LEU A 267 -10.89 -2.47 -14.13
CA LEU A 267 -10.72 -1.40 -15.13
C LEU A 267 -9.30 -0.81 -15.16
N PHE A 268 -8.65 -0.65 -14.00
CA PHE A 268 -7.30 -0.12 -13.98
C PHE A 268 -6.27 -1.22 -14.24
N PRO A 269 -5.23 -0.95 -15.05
CA PRO A 269 -4.15 -1.90 -15.26
C PRO A 269 -3.46 -2.27 -13.92
N GLN A 270 -3.52 -3.54 -13.55
CA GLN A 270 -2.88 -4.06 -12.35
C GLN A 270 -1.55 -4.70 -12.74
N ARG A 271 -0.47 -3.93 -12.69
CA ARG A 271 0.89 -4.41 -12.98
C ARG A 271 1.67 -4.56 -11.70
N ALA A 272 2.55 -5.57 -11.63
CA ALA A 272 3.53 -5.67 -10.56
C ALA A 272 4.49 -4.49 -10.62
N GLY A 273 4.89 -3.93 -9.47
CA GLY A 273 5.90 -2.87 -9.40
C GLY A 273 7.22 -3.33 -10.03
N GLU A 274 7.83 -2.48 -10.86
CA GLU A 274 9.12 -2.77 -11.50
C GLU A 274 10.29 -2.44 -10.55
N HIS A 275 11.35 -3.25 -10.62
CA HIS A 275 12.58 -2.99 -9.88
C HIS A 275 13.25 -1.70 -10.41
N PRO A 276 13.78 -0.80 -9.52
CA PRO A 276 14.39 0.48 -9.94
C PRO A 276 15.56 0.37 -10.94
N GLY A 277 16.21 -0.80 -11.03
CA GLY A 277 17.30 -1.04 -11.98
C GLY A 277 16.89 -1.11 -13.45
N ARG A 278 15.57 -1.17 -13.76
CA ARG A 278 15.06 -1.26 -15.13
C ARG A 278 14.71 0.08 -15.78
N ALA A 279 14.61 1.14 -14.99
CA ALA A 279 14.27 2.48 -15.50
C ALA A 279 15.43 3.18 -16.24
N GLY A 280 16.67 2.71 -16.08
CA GLY A 280 17.85 3.30 -16.69
C GLY A 280 18.15 2.85 -18.12
N ASP A 281 17.50 1.79 -18.61
CA ASP A 281 17.83 1.17 -19.91
C ASP A 281 16.90 1.58 -21.07
N ARG A 282 16.03 2.57 -20.86
CA ARG A 282 15.13 3.13 -21.88
C ARG A 282 15.45 4.59 -22.17
N GLY A 283 16.73 4.89 -22.36
CA GLY A 283 17.23 6.18 -22.83
C GLY A 283 17.94 6.04 -24.16
#